data_2ca87a927eaaa630978798847bdf1515
#
_entry.id   2ca87a927eaaa630978798847bdf1515
#
_cell.length_a   1.000
_cell.length_b   1.000
_cell.length_c   1.000
_cell.angle_alpha   90.00
_cell.angle_beta   90.00
_cell.angle_gamma   90.00
#
_symmetry.space_group_name_H-M   'P 1'
#
loop_
_entity.id
_entity.type
_entity.pdbx_description
1 polymer ?
#
loop_
_entity_poly.entity_id
_entity_poly.type
_entity_poly.pdbx_seq_one_letter_code
_entity_poly.pdbx_strand_id
1 'polypeptide(L)'
;MQYFVCDYLIAMKKYLTYNDIDRIERFVRTKQWWDTVDSLIKPIGDLGLRDARINELMLEWSTDSDFWVRRVAIEHQLLRKKKMNTDLLAQIIENNLNSQEFFINKAIGWALRDYSKTNSEWARQFIAENYDRMAKLSITEGSKYL
;
A
#
# COMPACT_ATOMS: atom_id res chain seq x y z
N MET A 1 -4.69 23.57 0.97
CA MET A 1 -3.20 23.46 0.98
C MET A 1 -2.76 22.03 0.79
N GLN A 2 -3.21 21.08 1.62
CA GLN A 2 -2.76 19.68 1.52
C GLN A 2 -3.17 19.00 0.21
N TYR A 3 -4.36 19.28 -0.32
CA TYR A 3 -4.78 18.72 -1.62
C TYR A 3 -3.97 19.28 -2.77
N PHE A 4 -3.58 20.54 -2.69
CA PHE A 4 -2.69 21.14 -3.68
C PHE A 4 -1.33 20.43 -3.72
N VAL A 5 -0.76 20.10 -2.54
CA VAL A 5 0.50 19.36 -2.46
C VAL A 5 0.36 17.97 -3.07
N CYS A 6 -0.72 17.27 -2.76
CA CYS A 6 -0.99 15.94 -3.32
C CYS A 6 -1.13 15.99 -4.84
N ASP A 7 -1.91 16.93 -5.37
CA ASP A 7 -2.08 17.12 -6.82
C ASP A 7 -0.77 17.44 -7.50
N TYR A 8 0.05 18.29 -6.90
CA TYR A 8 1.37 18.61 -7.41
C TYR A 8 2.26 17.38 -7.49
N LEU A 9 2.29 16.57 -6.42
CA LEU A 9 3.11 15.34 -6.39
C LEU A 9 2.64 14.34 -7.43
N ILE A 10 1.33 14.18 -7.63
CA ILE A 10 0.79 13.30 -8.66
C ILE A 10 1.18 13.78 -10.05
N ALA A 11 1.07 15.09 -10.32
CA ALA A 11 1.42 15.67 -11.62
C ALA A 11 2.91 15.54 -11.91
N MET A 12 3.75 15.60 -10.88
CA MET A 12 5.21 15.58 -11.01
C MET A 12 5.83 14.21 -10.74
N LYS A 13 5.01 13.16 -10.59
CA LYS A 13 5.48 11.82 -10.17
C LYS A 13 6.61 11.25 -11.02
N LYS A 14 6.61 11.52 -12.33
CA LYS A 14 7.65 11.02 -13.25
C LYS A 14 9.01 11.71 -13.06
N TYR A 15 9.04 12.83 -12.36
CA TYR A 15 10.26 13.57 -12.07
C TYR A 15 10.77 13.35 -10.64
N LEU A 16 9.99 12.64 -9.80
CA LEU A 16 10.39 12.36 -8.43
C LEU A 16 11.54 11.38 -8.39
N THR A 17 12.42 11.55 -7.41
CA THR A 17 13.54 10.66 -7.15
C THR A 17 13.50 10.19 -5.70
N TYR A 18 14.34 9.22 -5.37
CA TYR A 18 14.44 8.73 -3.99
C TYR A 18 14.77 9.87 -3.00
N ASN A 19 15.45 10.90 -3.46
CA ASN A 19 15.79 12.05 -2.60
C ASN A 19 14.55 12.85 -2.16
N ASP A 20 13.41 12.68 -2.82
CA ASP A 20 12.17 13.35 -2.45
C ASP A 20 11.39 12.61 -1.36
N ILE A 21 11.81 11.39 -1.02
CA ILE A 21 11.10 10.53 -0.06
C ILE A 21 10.99 11.18 1.32
N ASP A 22 12.04 11.85 1.79
CA ASP A 22 12.00 12.50 3.11
C ASP A 22 10.87 13.53 3.20
N ARG A 23 10.64 14.28 2.14
CA ARG A 23 9.55 15.26 2.08
C ARG A 23 8.19 14.58 2.06
N ILE A 24 8.07 13.51 1.29
CA ILE A 24 6.82 12.74 1.19
C ILE A 24 6.51 12.09 2.54
N GLU A 25 7.50 11.47 3.18
CA GLU A 25 7.34 10.87 4.49
C GLU A 25 6.89 11.90 5.53
N ARG A 26 7.51 13.07 5.53
CA ARG A 26 7.14 14.14 6.45
C ARG A 26 5.69 14.57 6.25
N PHE A 27 5.27 14.65 5.00
CA PHE A 27 3.88 14.98 4.67
C PHE A 27 2.91 13.90 5.17
N VAL A 28 3.22 12.63 4.94
CA VAL A 28 2.42 11.51 5.45
C VAL A 28 2.26 11.57 6.97
N ARG A 29 3.34 11.88 7.68
CA ARG A 29 3.34 11.90 9.16
C ARG A 29 2.63 13.10 9.75
N THR A 30 2.47 14.19 9.00
CA THR A 30 1.90 15.45 9.53
C THR A 30 0.48 15.73 9.07
N LYS A 31 0.09 15.29 7.88
CA LYS A 31 -1.23 15.56 7.29
C LYS A 31 -2.05 14.27 7.20
N GLN A 32 -2.24 13.62 8.34
CA GLN A 32 -2.75 12.26 8.45
C GLN A 32 -4.27 12.20 8.35
N TRP A 33 -4.75 11.95 7.16
CA TRP A 33 -6.13 11.58 6.87
C TRP A 33 -6.11 10.64 5.66
N TRP A 34 -7.01 9.65 5.63
CA TRP A 34 -6.97 8.58 4.62
C TRP A 34 -6.93 9.12 3.19
N ASP A 35 -7.73 10.12 2.91
CA ASP A 35 -7.90 10.76 1.62
C ASP A 35 -6.59 11.45 1.17
N THR A 36 -5.94 12.16 2.09
CA THR A 36 -4.66 12.82 1.86
C THR A 36 -3.52 11.80 1.70
N VAL A 37 -3.46 10.83 2.60
CA VAL A 37 -2.41 9.81 2.60
C VAL A 37 -2.50 8.96 1.33
N ASP A 38 -3.70 8.55 0.94
CA ASP A 38 -3.90 7.71 -0.24
C ASP A 38 -3.54 8.43 -1.54
N SER A 39 -3.58 9.76 -1.56
CA SER A 39 -3.12 10.53 -2.72
C SER A 39 -1.62 10.38 -2.98
N LEU A 40 -0.85 9.97 -1.97
CA LEU A 40 0.61 9.82 -2.08
C LEU A 40 1.05 8.45 -2.57
N ILE A 41 0.14 7.47 -2.61
CA ILE A 41 0.52 6.10 -3.00
C ILE A 41 0.97 6.01 -4.46
N LYS A 42 0.34 6.77 -5.36
CA LYS A 42 0.74 6.78 -6.77
C LYS A 42 2.14 7.33 -7.00
N PRO A 43 2.50 8.49 -6.47
CA PRO A 43 3.88 8.98 -6.58
C PRO A 43 4.92 7.99 -6.07
N ILE A 44 4.67 7.41 -4.91
CA ILE A 44 5.59 6.43 -4.31
C ILE A 44 5.60 5.14 -5.14
N GLY A 45 4.43 4.67 -5.57
CA GLY A 45 4.33 3.47 -6.37
C GLY A 45 5.05 3.58 -7.70
N ASP A 46 4.93 4.71 -8.38
CA ASP A 46 5.65 4.97 -9.63
C ASP A 46 7.15 5.04 -9.41
N LEU A 47 7.58 5.69 -8.34
CA LEU A 47 9.00 5.75 -7.98
C LEU A 47 9.54 4.35 -7.72
N GLY A 48 8.76 3.48 -7.07
CA GLY A 48 9.15 2.10 -6.78
C GLY A 48 9.37 1.26 -8.03
N LEU A 49 8.69 1.57 -9.13
CA LEU A 49 8.90 0.89 -10.41
C LEU A 49 10.23 1.30 -11.06
N ARG A 50 10.77 2.46 -10.70
CA ARG A 50 12.01 3.00 -11.27
C ARG A 50 13.20 2.86 -10.34
N ASP A 51 12.97 2.68 -9.04
CA ASP A 51 14.02 2.66 -8.04
C ASP A 51 13.74 1.55 -7.02
N ALA A 52 14.53 0.49 -7.06
CA ALA A 52 14.35 -0.68 -6.21
C ALA A 52 14.55 -0.38 -4.72
N ARG A 53 15.18 0.73 -4.35
CA ARG A 53 15.33 1.12 -2.94
C ARG A 53 13.97 1.35 -2.26
N ILE A 54 12.95 1.67 -3.04
CA ILE A 54 11.59 1.83 -2.51
C ILE A 54 11.07 0.51 -1.95
N ASN A 55 11.44 -0.63 -2.52
CA ASN A 55 10.99 -1.94 -2.02
C ASN A 55 11.44 -2.16 -0.57
N GLU A 56 12.69 -1.88 -0.27
CA GLU A 56 13.23 -2.01 1.09
C GLU A 56 12.58 -0.98 2.03
N LEU A 57 12.40 0.24 1.54
CA LEU A 57 11.76 1.30 2.34
C LEU A 57 10.31 0.92 2.68
N MET A 58 9.57 0.37 1.74
CA MET A 58 8.18 -0.03 1.99
C MET A 58 8.10 -1.20 2.97
N LEU A 59 9.05 -2.13 2.93
CA LEU A 59 9.15 -3.17 3.96
C LEU A 59 9.38 -2.56 5.35
N GLU A 60 10.24 -1.58 5.44
CA GLU A 60 10.50 -0.85 6.69
C GLU A 60 9.24 -0.11 7.16
N TRP A 61 8.57 0.58 6.25
CA TRP A 61 7.34 1.29 6.57
C TRP A 61 6.21 0.36 6.98
N SER A 62 6.22 -0.88 6.50
CA SER A 62 5.16 -1.86 6.82
C SER A 62 5.10 -2.23 8.31
N THR A 63 6.17 -1.95 9.06
CA THR A 63 6.25 -2.21 10.50
C THR A 63 6.37 -0.93 11.34
N ASP A 64 6.15 0.23 10.72
CA ASP A 64 6.22 1.51 11.42
C ASP A 64 5.15 1.61 12.51
N SER A 65 5.43 2.34 13.58
CA SER A 65 4.48 2.56 14.66
C SER A 65 3.27 3.40 14.22
N ASP A 66 3.44 4.21 13.19
CA ASP A 66 2.39 5.05 12.61
C ASP A 66 1.60 4.25 11.57
N PHE A 67 0.33 3.98 11.83
CA PHE A 67 -0.46 3.16 10.92
C PHE A 67 -0.72 3.81 9.55
N TRP A 68 -0.65 5.13 9.46
CA TRP A 68 -0.77 5.81 8.15
C TRP A 68 0.44 5.52 7.27
N VAL A 69 1.62 5.42 7.87
CA VAL A 69 2.85 5.01 7.16
C VAL A 69 2.73 3.54 6.72
N ARG A 70 2.23 2.65 7.59
CA ARG A 70 1.98 1.26 7.22
C ARG A 70 0.97 1.14 6.07
N ARG A 71 -0.07 1.99 6.09
CA ARG A 71 -1.09 1.99 5.04
C ARG A 71 -0.48 2.33 3.68
N VAL A 72 0.42 3.31 3.61
CA VAL A 72 1.13 3.65 2.37
C VAL A 72 1.90 2.43 1.86
N ALA A 73 2.61 1.72 2.73
CA ALA A 73 3.34 0.53 2.35
C ALA A 73 2.42 -0.54 1.73
N ILE A 74 1.27 -0.80 2.34
CA ILE A 74 0.31 -1.78 1.86
C ILE A 74 -0.24 -1.39 0.48
N GLU A 75 -0.50 -0.12 0.25
CA GLU A 75 -1.20 0.36 -0.94
C GLU A 75 -0.31 0.84 -2.06
N HIS A 76 1.01 0.98 -1.85
CA HIS A 76 1.89 1.63 -2.86
C HIS A 76 1.94 0.90 -4.19
N GLN A 77 1.59 -0.38 -4.24
CA GLN A 77 1.58 -1.17 -5.48
C GLN A 77 0.20 -1.27 -6.15
N LEU A 78 -0.82 -0.57 -5.65
CA LEU A 78 -2.14 -0.58 -6.26
C LEU A 78 -2.06 -0.25 -7.76
N LEU A 79 -2.85 -0.95 -8.56
CA LEU A 79 -2.99 -0.77 -10.01
C LEU A 79 -1.77 -1.18 -10.84
N ARG A 80 -0.77 -1.80 -10.25
CA ARG A 80 0.40 -2.30 -11.01
C ARG A 80 0.08 -3.49 -11.88
N LYS A 81 -0.97 -4.23 -11.58
CA LYS A 81 -1.39 -5.40 -12.35
C LYS A 81 -0.25 -6.40 -12.49
N LYS A 82 0.17 -6.71 -13.72
CA LYS A 82 1.25 -7.69 -13.98
C LYS A 82 2.61 -7.27 -13.43
N LYS A 83 2.79 -5.99 -13.12
CA LYS A 83 4.05 -5.47 -12.55
C LYS A 83 4.08 -5.58 -11.03
N MET A 84 3.06 -6.19 -10.42
CA MET A 84 3.01 -6.40 -8.97
C MET A 84 4.19 -7.27 -8.52
N ASN A 85 4.91 -6.80 -7.51
CA ASN A 85 5.88 -7.64 -6.80
C ASN A 85 5.11 -8.39 -5.71
N THR A 86 4.75 -9.64 -6.00
CA THR A 86 3.89 -10.43 -5.11
C THR A 86 4.59 -10.82 -3.82
N ASP A 87 5.89 -11.08 -3.87
CA ASP A 87 6.66 -11.40 -2.66
C ASP A 87 6.67 -10.21 -1.70
N LEU A 88 6.87 -9.02 -2.24
CA LEU A 88 6.84 -7.79 -1.44
C LEU A 88 5.44 -7.53 -0.87
N LEU A 89 4.41 -7.70 -1.68
CA LEU A 89 3.02 -7.53 -1.23
C LEU A 89 2.70 -8.50 -0.09
N ALA A 90 3.07 -9.78 -0.25
CA ALA A 90 2.83 -10.80 0.77
C ALA A 90 3.54 -10.45 2.08
N GLN A 91 4.81 -10.07 2.02
CA GLN A 91 5.57 -9.71 3.23
C GLN A 91 4.97 -8.49 3.94
N ILE A 92 4.60 -7.47 3.19
CA ILE A 92 4.01 -6.26 3.77
C ILE A 92 2.68 -6.58 4.44
N ILE A 93 1.82 -7.36 3.80
CA ILE A 93 0.54 -7.74 4.39
C ILE A 93 0.76 -8.63 5.61
N GLU A 94 1.66 -9.60 5.53
CA GLU A 94 1.96 -10.50 6.66
C GLU A 94 2.44 -9.72 7.88
N ASN A 95 3.20 -8.64 7.70
CA ASN A 95 3.64 -7.78 8.78
C ASN A 95 2.47 -7.02 9.45
N ASN A 96 1.30 -7.01 8.83
CA ASN A 96 0.13 -6.29 9.31
C ASN A 96 -1.06 -7.21 9.62
N LEU A 97 -0.87 -8.51 9.65
CA LEU A 97 -1.89 -9.46 10.07
C LEU A 97 -2.15 -9.34 11.58
N ASN A 98 -3.31 -9.78 12.02
CA ASN A 98 -3.80 -9.64 13.40
C ASN A 98 -4.03 -8.18 13.82
N SER A 99 -4.05 -7.25 12.89
CA SER A 99 -4.34 -5.84 13.18
C SER A 99 -5.80 -5.64 13.52
N GLN A 100 -6.08 -4.75 14.47
CA GLN A 100 -7.43 -4.31 14.81
C GLN A 100 -7.70 -2.90 14.26
N GLU A 101 -6.75 -2.31 13.55
CA GLU A 101 -6.90 -0.99 12.98
C GLU A 101 -7.71 -1.02 11.68
N PHE A 102 -8.84 -0.31 11.68
CA PHE A 102 -9.75 -0.29 10.53
C PHE A 102 -9.06 0.09 9.23
N PHE A 103 -8.25 1.16 9.23
CA PHE A 103 -7.62 1.65 8.00
C PHE A 103 -6.55 0.68 7.47
N ILE A 104 -5.91 -0.07 8.34
CA ILE A 104 -4.97 -1.13 7.94
C ILE A 104 -5.72 -2.30 7.32
N ASN A 105 -6.76 -2.78 7.99
CA ASN A 105 -7.53 -3.92 7.51
C ASN A 105 -8.25 -3.60 6.19
N LYS A 106 -8.71 -2.37 6.02
CA LYS A 106 -9.31 -1.90 4.78
C LYS A 106 -8.28 -1.87 3.65
N ALA A 107 -7.07 -1.38 3.94
CA ALA A 107 -5.97 -1.33 2.96
C ALA A 107 -5.58 -2.72 2.48
N ILE A 108 -5.47 -3.68 3.39
CA ILE A 108 -5.18 -5.09 3.05
C ILE A 108 -6.25 -5.63 2.11
N GLY A 109 -7.51 -5.41 2.46
CA GLY A 109 -8.63 -5.85 1.63
C GLY A 109 -8.59 -5.23 0.23
N TRP A 110 -8.33 -3.94 0.13
CA TRP A 110 -8.26 -3.24 -1.15
C TRP A 110 -7.08 -3.71 -2.00
N ALA A 111 -5.93 -3.94 -1.39
CA ALA A 111 -4.75 -4.44 -2.12
C ALA A 111 -5.01 -5.83 -2.71
N LEU A 112 -5.60 -6.73 -1.94
CA LEU A 112 -5.94 -8.06 -2.41
C LEU A 112 -7.05 -8.02 -3.47
N ARG A 113 -8.07 -7.22 -3.26
CA ARG A 113 -9.16 -7.03 -4.22
C ARG A 113 -8.65 -6.53 -5.57
N ASP A 114 -7.81 -5.51 -5.53
CA ASP A 114 -7.22 -4.95 -6.75
C ASP A 114 -6.40 -6.00 -7.51
N TYR A 115 -5.50 -6.69 -6.81
CA TYR A 115 -4.64 -7.68 -7.46
C TYR A 115 -5.40 -8.94 -7.89
N SER A 116 -6.51 -9.28 -7.22
CA SER A 116 -7.33 -10.43 -7.60
C SER A 116 -7.87 -10.33 -9.02
N LYS A 117 -8.05 -9.13 -9.53
CA LYS A 117 -8.47 -8.88 -10.91
C LYS A 117 -7.39 -9.29 -11.93
N THR A 118 -6.15 -9.30 -11.53
CA THR A 118 -5.01 -9.68 -12.37
C THR A 118 -4.64 -11.15 -12.15
N ASN A 119 -4.61 -11.60 -10.90
CA ASN A 119 -4.24 -12.96 -10.53
C ASN A 119 -5.13 -13.45 -9.38
N SER A 120 -6.32 -13.95 -9.73
CA SER A 120 -7.29 -14.43 -8.76
C SER A 120 -6.79 -15.63 -7.97
N GLU A 121 -6.01 -16.51 -8.61
CA GLU A 121 -5.47 -17.71 -7.97
C GLU A 121 -4.52 -17.35 -6.83
N TRP A 122 -3.62 -16.41 -7.08
CA TRP A 122 -2.69 -15.93 -6.05
C TRP A 122 -3.43 -15.32 -4.85
N ALA A 123 -4.43 -14.48 -5.15
CA ALA A 123 -5.21 -13.83 -4.08
C ALA A 123 -6.00 -14.86 -3.27
N ARG A 124 -6.61 -15.83 -3.94
CA ARG A 124 -7.36 -16.90 -3.27
C ARG A 124 -6.46 -17.71 -2.36
N GLN A 125 -5.30 -18.10 -2.85
CA GLN A 125 -4.33 -18.89 -2.08
C GLN A 125 -3.82 -18.08 -0.88
N PHE A 126 -3.47 -16.82 -1.07
CA PHE A 126 -2.99 -15.94 0.01
C PHE A 126 -4.04 -15.84 1.13
N ILE A 127 -5.28 -15.60 0.77
CA ILE A 127 -6.37 -15.49 1.76
C ILE A 127 -6.56 -16.82 2.49
N ALA A 128 -6.54 -17.94 1.77
CA ALA A 128 -6.71 -19.25 2.38
C ALA A 128 -5.60 -19.56 3.38
N GLU A 129 -4.36 -19.26 3.04
CA GLU A 129 -3.19 -19.53 3.90
C GLU A 129 -3.17 -18.66 5.15
N ASN A 130 -3.76 -17.48 5.09
CA ASN A 130 -3.70 -16.50 6.17
C ASN A 130 -5.06 -16.24 6.83
N TYR A 131 -6.06 -17.04 6.50
CA TYR A 131 -7.45 -16.81 6.88
C TYR A 131 -7.64 -16.53 8.37
N ASP A 132 -6.99 -17.32 9.23
CA ASP A 132 -7.15 -17.20 10.68
C ASP A 132 -6.52 -15.95 11.27
N ARG A 133 -5.61 -15.32 10.54
CA ARG A 133 -4.91 -14.12 10.99
C ARG A 133 -5.42 -12.85 10.32
N MET A 134 -6.32 -12.98 9.35
CA MET A 134 -6.90 -11.85 8.63
C MET A 134 -8.17 -11.36 9.32
N ALA A 135 -8.35 -10.05 9.36
CA ALA A 135 -9.61 -9.46 9.81
C ALA A 135 -10.74 -9.82 8.83
N LYS A 136 -11.95 -9.99 9.35
CA LYS A 136 -13.12 -10.27 8.53
C LYS A 136 -13.30 -9.23 7.42
N LEU A 137 -13.07 -7.96 7.73
CA LEU A 137 -13.13 -6.88 6.74
C LEU A 137 -12.17 -7.12 5.58
N SER A 138 -10.92 -7.51 5.88
CA SER A 138 -9.91 -7.78 4.85
C SER A 138 -10.33 -8.95 3.96
N ILE A 139 -10.87 -10.00 4.56
CA ILE A 139 -11.33 -11.19 3.82
C ILE A 139 -12.51 -10.81 2.90
N THR A 140 -13.50 -10.12 3.43
CA THR A 140 -14.69 -9.72 2.67
C THR A 140 -14.32 -8.83 1.47
N GLU A 141 -13.51 -7.82 1.71
CA GLU A 141 -13.09 -6.90 0.64
C GLU A 141 -12.17 -7.60 -0.37
N GLY A 142 -11.20 -8.35 0.13
CA GLY A 142 -10.23 -9.04 -0.74
C GLY A 142 -10.84 -10.14 -1.59
N SER A 143 -11.93 -10.75 -1.12
CA SER A 143 -12.59 -11.85 -1.81
C SER A 143 -13.69 -11.41 -2.78
N LYS A 144 -13.92 -10.11 -2.92
CA LYS A 144 -15.10 -9.60 -3.63
C LYS A 144 -15.23 -10.11 -5.07
N TYR A 145 -14.11 -10.37 -5.73
CA TYR A 145 -14.10 -10.84 -7.12
C TYR A 145 -13.58 -12.28 -7.26
N LEU A 146 -13.53 -13.01 -6.17
CA LEU A 146 -13.10 -14.42 -6.18
C LEU A 146 -14.26 -15.40 -6.27
#